data_2d203c78a19e24173402c4d1cd9c28d4
#
_entry.id   2d203c78a19e24173402c4d1cd9c28d4
#
_cell.length_a   1.000
_cell.length_b   1.000
_cell.length_c   1.000
_cell.angle_alpha   90.00
_cell.angle_beta   90.00
_cell.angle_gamma   90.00
#
_symmetry.space_group_name_H-M   'P 1'
#
loop_
_entity.id
_entity.type
_entity.pdbx_description
1 polymer ?
#
loop_
_entity_poly.entity_id
_entity_poly.type
_entity_poly.pdbx_seq_one_letter_code
_entity_poly.pdbx_strand_id
1 'polypeptide(L)'
;MTIWDSLTGRKSAAPPPTDTPAPSTSFVSDSFNPTTAQDVSSFLIPDASQLHPLANLSKDSLDYLTLEDSVLTDLPGARSALPSRGWSDDLCYGTGCTYLGALAVGGAWGMVEGLRRTAPGAPPKIRLNAVLNAVTRRGPFLGNSAGVVAMVYNGINSYIGYARGKHDATNSIVAGALSGMIFKSTKGVKPMMISGGIVASAAGAWAVARKVLT
;
A
#
# COMPACT_ATOMS: atom_id res chain seq x y z
N MET A 1 4.51 -22.46 -13.25
CA MET A 1 4.97 -23.43 -12.22
C MET A 1 4.41 -22.98 -10.90
N THR A 2 3.50 -23.74 -10.33
CA THR A 2 2.92 -23.45 -9.01
C THR A 2 3.76 -24.13 -7.93
N ILE A 3 3.78 -23.57 -6.72
CA ILE A 3 4.53 -24.09 -5.57
C ILE A 3 4.16 -25.57 -5.26
N TRP A 4 2.96 -25.98 -5.65
CA TRP A 4 2.47 -27.35 -5.49
C TRP A 4 3.16 -28.37 -6.41
N ASP A 5 3.61 -27.97 -7.61
CA ASP A 5 4.31 -28.85 -8.56
C ASP A 5 5.69 -29.23 -8.06
N SER A 6 6.33 -28.35 -7.25
CA SER A 6 7.64 -28.60 -6.64
C SER A 6 7.57 -29.60 -5.48
N LEU A 7 6.42 -29.67 -4.80
CA LEU A 7 6.23 -30.54 -3.62
C LEU A 7 5.80 -31.98 -3.99
N THR A 8 5.14 -32.15 -5.13
CA THR A 8 4.57 -33.46 -5.51
C THR A 8 5.41 -34.25 -6.53
N GLY A 9 6.52 -33.68 -7.04
CA GLY A 9 7.41 -34.35 -8.00
C GLY A 9 6.75 -34.71 -9.34
N ARG A 10 5.54 -34.24 -9.62
CA ARG A 10 4.84 -34.51 -10.86
C ARG A 10 5.35 -33.57 -11.95
N LYS A 11 6.15 -34.07 -12.88
CA LYS A 11 6.42 -33.40 -14.15
C LYS A 11 5.11 -33.28 -14.91
N SER A 12 4.54 -32.09 -14.98
CA SER A 12 3.48 -31.79 -15.96
C SER A 12 4.03 -32.01 -17.35
N ALA A 13 3.38 -32.89 -18.10
CA ALA A 13 3.64 -33.08 -19.51
C ALA A 13 3.42 -31.73 -20.22
N ALA A 14 4.38 -31.35 -21.05
CA ALA A 14 4.25 -30.16 -21.88
C ALA A 14 3.00 -30.30 -22.76
N PRO A 15 2.17 -29.26 -22.92
CA PRO A 15 1.08 -29.29 -23.88
C PRO A 15 1.65 -29.48 -25.28
N PRO A 16 0.94 -30.21 -26.17
CA PRO A 16 1.37 -30.40 -27.55
C PRO A 16 1.51 -29.04 -28.24
N PRO A 17 2.45 -28.90 -29.18
CA PRO A 17 2.61 -27.64 -29.92
C PRO A 17 1.32 -27.39 -30.72
N THR A 18 0.64 -26.32 -30.38
CA THR A 18 -0.46 -25.79 -31.19
C THR A 18 0.19 -25.15 -32.38
N ASP A 19 0.02 -25.77 -33.56
CA ASP A 19 0.34 -25.19 -34.86
C ASP A 19 -0.57 -23.99 -35.10
N THR A 20 -0.22 -22.86 -34.51
CA THR A 20 -0.74 -21.57 -34.90
C THR A 20 0.12 -21.10 -36.06
N PRO A 21 -0.42 -20.96 -37.29
CA PRO A 21 0.35 -20.44 -38.40
C PRO A 21 0.84 -19.05 -37.99
N ALA A 22 2.15 -18.86 -38.07
CA ALA A 22 2.75 -17.55 -37.90
C ALA A 22 2.07 -16.59 -38.89
N PRO A 23 1.71 -15.36 -38.46
CA PRO A 23 1.23 -14.36 -39.38
C PRO A 23 2.35 -14.15 -40.41
N SER A 24 2.09 -14.62 -41.63
CA SER A 24 2.95 -14.32 -42.77
C SER A 24 2.84 -12.81 -43.02
N THR A 25 3.80 -12.05 -42.50
CA THR A 25 4.06 -10.70 -42.98
C THR A 25 4.52 -10.85 -44.40
N SER A 26 3.58 -10.85 -45.36
CA SER A 26 3.85 -10.61 -46.76
C SER A 26 4.33 -9.17 -46.82
N PHE A 27 5.65 -8.99 -46.90
CA PHE A 27 6.20 -7.77 -47.44
C PHE A 27 5.72 -7.70 -48.88
N VAL A 28 4.68 -6.91 -49.12
CA VAL A 28 4.36 -6.48 -50.48
C VAL A 28 5.53 -5.61 -50.87
N SER A 29 6.46 -6.18 -51.63
CA SER A 29 7.47 -5.43 -52.34
C SER A 29 6.74 -4.68 -53.47
N ASP A 30 6.11 -3.56 -53.10
CA ASP A 30 5.76 -2.56 -54.12
C ASP A 30 7.06 -2.17 -54.80
N SER A 31 7.18 -2.55 -56.04
CA SER A 31 8.33 -2.23 -56.88
C SER A 31 8.45 -0.72 -56.93
N PHE A 32 9.39 -0.17 -56.17
CA PHE A 32 9.75 1.24 -56.19
C PHE A 32 10.11 1.62 -57.63
N ASN A 33 9.28 2.44 -58.24
CA ASN A 33 9.52 2.95 -59.59
C ASN A 33 10.07 4.38 -59.45
N PRO A 34 11.40 4.58 -59.66
CA PRO A 34 12.05 5.86 -59.39
C PRO A 34 11.76 6.94 -60.46
N THR A 35 10.89 6.66 -61.41
CA THR A 35 10.66 7.55 -62.55
C THR A 35 9.53 8.56 -62.36
N THR A 36 8.74 8.46 -61.33
CA THR A 36 7.67 9.41 -61.04
C THR A 36 8.02 10.26 -59.80
N ALA A 37 8.28 11.55 -60.06
CA ALA A 37 8.62 12.50 -58.97
C ALA A 37 7.53 12.62 -57.87
N GLN A 38 6.33 12.11 -58.13
CA GLN A 38 5.23 12.02 -57.16
C GLN A 38 5.46 10.95 -56.10
N ASP A 39 6.15 9.85 -56.45
CA ASP A 39 6.41 8.77 -55.48
C ASP A 39 7.45 9.19 -54.43
N VAL A 40 8.39 10.06 -54.82
CA VAL A 40 9.43 10.56 -53.93
C VAL A 40 8.85 11.57 -52.92
N SER A 41 7.88 12.38 -53.33
CA SER A 41 7.23 13.34 -52.43
C SER A 41 6.35 12.66 -51.41
N SER A 42 5.68 11.57 -51.74
CA SER A 42 4.88 10.78 -50.80
C SER A 42 5.75 10.04 -49.78
N PHE A 43 7.00 9.72 -50.16
CA PHE A 43 7.96 9.10 -49.24
C PHE A 43 8.67 10.12 -48.33
N LEU A 44 8.88 11.35 -48.83
CA LEU A 44 9.56 12.43 -48.08
C LEU A 44 8.63 13.22 -47.18
N ILE A 45 7.32 13.16 -47.41
CA ILE A 45 6.30 13.77 -46.56
C ILE A 45 5.34 12.66 -46.15
N PRO A 46 5.75 11.80 -45.21
CA PRO A 46 4.83 10.81 -44.66
C PRO A 46 3.64 11.55 -44.05
N ASP A 47 2.45 11.15 -44.47
CA ASP A 47 1.22 11.71 -43.95
C ASP A 47 1.24 11.55 -42.43
N ALA A 48 1.19 12.66 -41.71
CA ALA A 48 1.25 12.67 -40.24
C ALA A 48 0.20 11.76 -39.61
N SER A 49 -0.88 11.46 -40.36
CA SER A 49 -1.93 10.52 -39.92
C SER A 49 -1.49 9.06 -39.92
N GLN A 50 -0.41 8.71 -40.64
CA GLN A 50 0.11 7.33 -40.70
C GLN A 50 1.32 7.10 -39.78
N LEU A 51 1.93 8.17 -39.29
CA LEU A 51 3.14 8.10 -38.46
C LEU A 51 2.86 7.71 -37.00
N HIS A 52 1.65 7.92 -36.53
CA HIS A 52 1.30 7.61 -35.15
C HIS A 52 -0.13 7.08 -35.07
N PRO A 53 -0.37 5.97 -34.35
CA PRO A 53 -1.72 5.40 -34.16
C PRO A 53 -2.76 6.39 -33.62
N LEU A 54 -2.29 7.47 -33.00
CA LEU A 54 -3.13 8.51 -32.41
C LEU A 54 -3.27 9.77 -33.27
N ALA A 55 -2.64 9.81 -34.49
CA ALA A 55 -2.67 10.99 -35.34
C ALA A 55 -4.05 11.26 -35.98
N ASN A 56 -4.90 10.23 -36.06
CA ASN A 56 -6.29 10.31 -36.54
C ASN A 56 -7.33 10.51 -35.44
N LEU A 57 -6.89 10.70 -34.17
CA LEU A 57 -7.84 11.03 -33.14
C LEU A 57 -8.37 12.44 -33.37
N SER A 58 -9.68 12.52 -33.62
CA SER A 58 -10.39 13.81 -33.67
C SER A 58 -10.28 14.54 -32.33
N LYS A 59 -10.42 15.88 -32.36
CA LYS A 59 -10.44 16.68 -31.12
C LYS A 59 -11.43 16.13 -30.09
N ASP A 60 -12.57 15.59 -30.55
CA ASP A 60 -13.61 15.00 -29.69
C ASP A 60 -13.11 13.70 -29.02
N SER A 61 -12.21 12.95 -29.68
CA SER A 61 -11.60 11.76 -29.05
C SER A 61 -10.45 12.14 -28.12
N LEU A 62 -9.78 13.26 -28.35
CA LEU A 62 -8.78 13.82 -27.44
C LEU A 62 -9.44 14.44 -26.19
N ASP A 63 -10.65 14.99 -26.36
CA ASP A 63 -11.45 15.52 -25.23
C ASP A 63 -11.86 14.41 -24.26
N TYR A 64 -11.99 13.19 -24.76
CA TYR A 64 -12.20 12.00 -23.92
C TYR A 64 -10.93 11.59 -23.13
N LEU A 65 -9.75 11.98 -23.62
CA LEU A 65 -8.46 11.76 -22.95
C LEU A 65 -8.07 12.92 -22.01
N THR A 66 -8.62 14.11 -22.25
CA THR A 66 -8.63 15.20 -21.29
C THR A 66 -9.78 14.96 -20.30
N LEU A 67 -9.67 13.91 -19.49
CA LEU A 67 -10.45 13.81 -18.26
C LEU A 67 -10.30 15.17 -17.57
N GLU A 68 -11.43 15.86 -17.37
CA GLU A 68 -11.44 17.14 -16.68
C GLU A 68 -10.54 17.03 -15.44
N ASP A 69 -9.60 17.95 -15.28
CA ASP A 69 -8.69 17.99 -14.14
C ASP A 69 -9.44 17.91 -12.80
N SER A 70 -10.70 18.34 -12.77
CA SER A 70 -11.60 18.21 -11.63
C SER A 70 -11.87 16.76 -11.25
N VAL A 71 -12.13 15.88 -12.23
CA VAL A 71 -12.43 14.44 -11.98
C VAL A 71 -11.18 13.73 -11.52
N LEU A 72 -10.02 14.07 -12.12
CA LEU A 72 -8.73 13.52 -11.69
C LEU A 72 -8.33 14.01 -10.29
N THR A 73 -8.69 15.24 -9.94
CA THR A 73 -8.38 15.85 -8.65
C THR A 73 -9.25 15.27 -7.52
N ASP A 74 -10.46 14.79 -7.84
CA ASP A 74 -11.36 14.16 -6.87
C ASP A 74 -11.06 12.67 -6.61
N LEU A 75 -10.20 12.06 -7.41
CA LEU A 75 -9.76 10.69 -7.14
C LEU A 75 -8.93 10.62 -5.85
N PRO A 76 -9.19 9.62 -4.98
CA PRO A 76 -8.40 9.44 -3.78
C PRO A 76 -6.91 9.28 -4.15
N GLY A 77 -6.07 10.21 -3.72
CA GLY A 77 -4.63 10.20 -3.99
C GLY A 77 -4.15 10.99 -5.21
N ALA A 78 -5.06 11.65 -5.97
CA ALA A 78 -4.68 12.44 -7.15
C ALA A 78 -3.74 13.62 -6.86
N ARG A 79 -3.74 14.12 -5.62
CA ARG A 79 -2.86 15.21 -5.15
C ARG A 79 -1.54 14.73 -4.57
N SER A 80 -1.29 13.43 -4.55
CA SER A 80 -0.06 12.87 -4.02
C SER A 80 0.80 12.32 -5.17
N ALA A 81 2.12 12.51 -5.09
CA ALA A 81 3.08 11.92 -6.03
C ALA A 81 3.09 10.38 -5.96
N LEU A 82 2.39 9.79 -5.01
CA LEU A 82 2.23 8.35 -4.86
C LEU A 82 0.91 7.92 -5.50
N PRO A 83 0.87 6.75 -6.17
CA PRO A 83 -0.36 6.21 -6.72
C PRO A 83 -1.43 6.09 -5.64
N SER A 84 -2.71 6.24 -6.02
CA SER A 84 -3.84 6.11 -5.10
C SER A 84 -3.75 4.78 -4.35
N ARG A 85 -3.67 4.86 -3.02
CA ARG A 85 -3.61 3.66 -2.18
C ARG A 85 -4.98 3.02 -2.09
N GLY A 86 -5.04 1.74 -2.44
CA GLY A 86 -6.19 0.92 -2.12
C GLY A 86 -6.35 0.75 -0.60
N TRP A 87 -7.54 0.37 -0.14
CA TRP A 87 -7.77 0.09 1.29
C TRP A 87 -6.81 -0.97 1.86
N SER A 88 -6.39 -1.93 1.02
CA SER A 88 -5.40 -2.95 1.38
C SER A 88 -4.02 -2.36 1.67
N ASP A 89 -3.62 -1.35 0.91
CA ASP A 89 -2.34 -0.68 1.09
C ASP A 89 -2.34 0.13 2.39
N ASP A 90 -3.41 0.87 2.65
CA ASP A 90 -3.58 1.59 3.93
C ASP A 90 -3.59 0.64 5.12
N LEU A 91 -4.24 -0.53 4.99
CA LEU A 91 -4.21 -1.57 6.01
C LEU A 91 -2.80 -2.09 6.25
N CYS A 92 -2.08 -2.47 5.19
CA CYS A 92 -0.72 -3.04 5.29
C CYS A 92 0.29 -2.01 5.81
N TYR A 93 0.34 -0.83 5.20
CA TYR A 93 1.28 0.23 5.60
C TYR A 93 0.96 0.79 6.99
N GLY A 94 -0.30 1.08 7.25
CA GLY A 94 -0.73 1.61 8.55
C GLY A 94 -0.45 0.64 9.70
N THR A 95 -0.76 -0.64 9.50
CA THR A 95 -0.50 -1.68 10.50
C THR A 95 1.00 -1.94 10.64
N GLY A 96 1.74 -2.05 9.53
CA GLY A 96 3.19 -2.29 9.54
C GLY A 96 3.97 -1.17 10.20
N CYS A 97 3.71 0.09 9.83
CA CYS A 97 4.38 1.24 10.45
C CYS A 97 4.05 1.35 11.95
N THR A 98 2.81 1.12 12.34
CA THR A 98 2.41 1.14 13.76
C THR A 98 3.08 0.02 14.54
N TYR A 99 3.15 -1.18 13.97
CA TYR A 99 3.86 -2.32 14.58
C TYR A 99 5.33 -2.01 14.80
N LEU A 100 6.04 -1.56 13.76
CA LEU A 100 7.47 -1.24 13.84
C LEU A 100 7.75 -0.08 14.80
N GLY A 101 6.94 0.96 14.77
CA GLY A 101 7.05 2.09 15.70
C GLY A 101 6.86 1.64 17.15
N ALA A 102 5.83 0.85 17.43
CA ALA A 102 5.58 0.33 18.77
C ALA A 102 6.66 -0.66 19.24
N LEU A 103 7.19 -1.48 18.31
CA LEU A 103 8.31 -2.38 18.58
C LEU A 103 9.58 -1.59 18.93
N ALA A 104 9.88 -0.52 18.19
CA ALA A 104 11.01 0.35 18.48
C ALA A 104 10.88 1.05 19.85
N VAL A 105 9.72 1.62 20.14
CA VAL A 105 9.43 2.26 21.43
C VAL A 105 9.49 1.24 22.58
N GLY A 106 8.90 0.06 22.40
CA GLY A 106 8.94 -1.02 23.38
C GLY A 106 10.34 -1.56 23.60
N GLY A 107 11.13 -1.68 22.54
CA GLY A 107 12.54 -2.07 22.59
C GLY A 107 13.39 -1.05 23.33
N ALA A 108 13.24 0.25 23.03
CA ALA A 108 13.93 1.33 23.71
C ALA A 108 13.58 1.37 25.21
N TRP A 109 12.29 1.21 25.54
CA TRP A 109 11.86 1.10 26.94
C TRP A 109 12.47 -0.11 27.62
N GLY A 110 12.45 -1.29 26.98
CA GLY A 110 13.08 -2.51 27.47
C GLY A 110 14.58 -2.34 27.71
N MET A 111 15.28 -1.62 26.83
CA MET A 111 16.71 -1.31 26.97
C MET A 111 16.96 -0.48 28.24
N VAL A 112 16.20 0.60 28.46
CA VAL A 112 16.33 1.43 29.65
C VAL A 112 16.01 0.62 30.91
N GLU A 113 14.96 -0.23 30.88
CA GLU A 113 14.60 -1.09 32.01
C GLU A 113 15.70 -2.12 32.31
N GLY A 114 16.26 -2.76 31.28
CA GLY A 114 17.35 -3.73 31.43
C GLY A 114 18.62 -3.13 32.02
N LEU A 115 18.96 -1.90 31.60
CA LEU A 115 20.09 -1.16 32.16
C LEU A 115 19.87 -0.78 33.65
N ARG A 116 18.65 -0.36 33.99
CA ARG A 116 18.31 0.04 35.36
C ARG A 116 18.22 -1.15 36.37
N ARG A 117 17.84 -2.32 35.86
CA ARG A 117 17.73 -3.53 36.70
C ARG A 117 19.07 -4.16 37.08
N THR A 118 20.12 -3.81 36.32
CA THR A 118 21.43 -4.40 36.54
C THR A 118 22.20 -3.61 37.57
N ALA A 119 22.78 -4.29 38.55
CA ALA A 119 23.57 -3.66 39.61
C ALA A 119 24.78 -2.90 39.06
N PRO A 120 25.13 -1.72 39.60
CA PRO A 120 26.36 -1.02 39.24
C PRO A 120 27.56 -1.92 39.58
N GLY A 121 28.38 -2.21 38.57
CA GLY A 121 29.53 -3.12 38.71
C GLY A 121 29.33 -4.57 38.21
N ALA A 122 28.13 -4.92 37.74
CA ALA A 122 27.90 -6.23 37.15
C ALA A 122 28.75 -6.46 35.89
N PRO A 123 29.27 -7.69 35.66
CA PRO A 123 30.04 -8.03 34.47
C PRO A 123 29.27 -7.70 33.18
N PRO A 124 29.97 -7.28 32.08
CA PRO A 124 29.34 -6.87 30.83
C PRO A 124 28.40 -7.91 30.25
N LYS A 125 28.73 -9.18 30.37
CA LYS A 125 27.88 -10.32 29.89
C LYS A 125 26.53 -10.36 30.60
N ILE A 126 26.47 -10.11 31.91
CA ILE A 126 25.22 -10.09 32.70
C ILE A 126 24.38 -8.86 32.31
N ARG A 127 25.01 -7.70 32.12
CA ARG A 127 24.32 -6.51 31.67
C ARG A 127 23.71 -6.68 30.29
N LEU A 128 24.47 -7.23 29.36
CA LEU A 128 23.99 -7.47 28.00
C LEU A 128 22.80 -8.43 28.01
N ASN A 129 22.90 -9.55 28.76
CA ASN A 129 21.82 -10.53 28.88
C ASN A 129 20.54 -9.92 29.47
N ALA A 130 20.67 -9.10 30.52
CA ALA A 130 19.53 -8.42 31.15
C ALA A 130 18.85 -7.46 30.18
N VAL A 131 19.65 -6.68 29.42
CA VAL A 131 19.13 -5.76 28.40
C VAL A 131 18.45 -6.50 27.26
N LEU A 132 19.09 -7.52 26.69
CA LEU A 132 18.48 -8.32 25.62
C LEU A 132 17.15 -8.94 26.06
N ASN A 133 17.12 -9.53 27.24
CA ASN A 133 15.91 -10.14 27.79
C ASN A 133 14.78 -9.12 27.99
N ALA A 134 15.11 -7.92 28.45
CA ALA A 134 14.11 -6.86 28.63
C ALA A 134 13.61 -6.34 27.27
N VAL A 135 14.49 -6.14 26.28
CA VAL A 135 14.15 -5.67 24.92
C VAL A 135 13.27 -6.69 24.21
N THR A 136 13.68 -7.96 24.20
CA THR A 136 12.93 -9.04 23.51
C THR A 136 11.58 -9.32 24.16
N ARG A 137 11.40 -9.00 25.43
CA ARG A 137 10.11 -9.12 26.11
C ARG A 137 9.20 -7.92 25.85
N ARG A 138 9.72 -6.68 25.96
CA ARG A 138 8.92 -5.46 25.88
C ARG A 138 8.62 -5.04 24.44
N GLY A 139 9.60 -5.19 23.55
CA GLY A 139 9.45 -4.81 22.14
C GLY A 139 8.30 -5.54 21.47
N PRO A 140 8.35 -6.88 21.33
CA PRO A 140 7.29 -7.64 20.71
C PRO A 140 5.94 -7.53 21.40
N PHE A 141 5.91 -7.40 22.73
CA PHE A 141 4.66 -7.21 23.45
C PHE A 141 3.93 -5.92 23.04
N LEU A 142 4.65 -4.79 22.97
CA LEU A 142 4.09 -3.53 22.51
C LEU A 142 3.79 -3.56 21.02
N GLY A 143 4.69 -4.08 20.21
CA GLY A 143 4.52 -4.19 18.76
C GLY A 143 3.27 -5.00 18.39
N ASN A 144 3.12 -6.20 18.93
CA ASN A 144 1.98 -7.06 18.66
C ASN A 144 0.66 -6.42 19.12
N SER A 145 0.67 -5.82 20.32
CA SER A 145 -0.54 -5.17 20.85
C SER A 145 -0.98 -3.99 19.99
N ALA A 146 -0.03 -3.13 19.58
CA ALA A 146 -0.30 -1.99 18.73
C ALA A 146 -0.65 -2.41 17.29
N GLY A 147 0.01 -3.43 16.77
CA GLY A 147 -0.28 -3.97 15.43
C GLY A 147 -1.69 -4.52 15.32
N VAL A 148 -2.15 -5.28 16.31
CA VAL A 148 -3.53 -5.80 16.36
C VAL A 148 -4.54 -4.65 16.42
N VAL A 149 -4.31 -3.66 17.30
CA VAL A 149 -5.19 -2.50 17.39
C VAL A 149 -5.21 -1.71 16.10
N ALA A 150 -4.06 -1.50 15.46
CA ALA A 150 -3.96 -0.80 14.18
C ALA A 150 -4.67 -1.54 13.04
N MET A 151 -4.55 -2.87 12.98
CA MET A 151 -5.26 -3.68 11.99
C MET A 151 -6.78 -3.53 12.13
N VAL A 152 -7.30 -3.70 13.34
CA VAL A 152 -8.73 -3.54 13.61
C VAL A 152 -9.20 -2.11 13.32
N TYR A 153 -8.41 -1.11 13.72
CA TYR A 153 -8.68 0.30 13.44
C TYR A 153 -8.79 0.59 11.95
N ASN A 154 -7.80 0.17 11.16
CA ASN A 154 -7.79 0.40 9.71
C ASN A 154 -8.97 -0.31 9.03
N GLY A 155 -9.29 -1.54 9.43
CA GLY A 155 -10.45 -2.27 8.91
C GLY A 155 -11.78 -1.56 9.21
N ILE A 156 -11.99 -1.14 10.46
CA ILE A 156 -13.21 -0.42 10.85
C ILE A 156 -13.28 0.96 10.16
N ASN A 157 -12.17 1.69 10.12
CA ASN A 157 -12.12 3.01 9.49
C ASN A 157 -12.44 2.93 7.97
N SER A 158 -11.91 1.92 7.29
CA SER A 158 -12.21 1.67 5.87
C SER A 158 -13.67 1.30 5.67
N TYR A 159 -14.23 0.44 6.54
CA TYR A 159 -15.64 0.07 6.47
C TYR A 159 -16.57 1.26 6.71
N ILE A 160 -16.29 2.10 7.71
CA ILE A 160 -17.08 3.31 7.98
C ILE A 160 -16.96 4.30 6.81
N GLY A 161 -15.76 4.47 6.24
CA GLY A 161 -15.53 5.31 5.06
C GLY A 161 -16.35 4.84 3.86
N TYR A 162 -16.36 3.53 3.61
CA TYR A 162 -17.19 2.92 2.56
C TYR A 162 -18.69 3.15 2.79
N ALA A 163 -19.18 2.91 4.01
CA ALA A 163 -20.60 3.04 4.35
C ALA A 163 -21.11 4.50 4.32
N ARG A 164 -20.25 5.47 4.67
CA ARG A 164 -20.61 6.90 4.72
C ARG A 164 -20.23 7.69 3.46
N GLY A 165 -19.37 7.13 2.59
CA GLY A 165 -18.84 7.81 1.41
C GLY A 165 -17.99 9.06 1.73
N LYS A 166 -17.59 9.26 3.00
CA LYS A 166 -16.78 10.40 3.46
C LYS A 166 -15.70 9.95 4.43
N HIS A 167 -14.52 10.54 4.28
CA HIS A 167 -13.36 10.27 5.15
C HIS A 167 -13.13 11.44 6.12
N ASP A 168 -13.93 11.51 7.18
CA ASP A 168 -13.86 12.56 8.19
C ASP A 168 -13.04 12.16 9.41
N ALA A 169 -12.55 13.16 10.16
CA ALA A 169 -11.88 12.93 11.45
C ALA A 169 -12.79 12.18 12.45
N THR A 170 -14.11 12.36 12.36
CA THR A 170 -15.08 11.64 13.18
C THR A 170 -15.06 10.14 12.96
N ASN A 171 -14.84 9.68 11.71
CA ASN A 171 -14.72 8.26 11.40
C ASN A 171 -13.49 7.66 12.11
N SER A 172 -12.37 8.38 12.09
CA SER A 172 -11.14 7.96 12.77
C SER A 172 -11.32 7.84 14.28
N ILE A 173 -12.02 8.76 14.91
CA ILE A 173 -12.29 8.72 16.37
C ILE A 173 -13.19 7.52 16.70
N VAL A 174 -14.27 7.32 15.96
CA VAL A 174 -15.18 6.18 16.17
C VAL A 174 -14.47 4.85 15.93
N ALA A 175 -13.70 4.74 14.85
CA ALA A 175 -12.90 3.55 14.56
C ALA A 175 -11.88 3.27 15.68
N GLY A 176 -11.24 4.34 16.20
CA GLY A 176 -10.32 4.25 17.33
C GLY A 176 -11.00 3.76 18.61
N ALA A 177 -12.17 4.29 18.94
CA ALA A 177 -12.94 3.84 20.09
C ALA A 177 -13.32 2.36 19.97
N LEU A 178 -13.88 1.96 18.84
CA LEU A 178 -14.30 0.58 18.59
C LEU A 178 -13.12 -0.41 18.64
N SER A 179 -12.01 -0.08 17.97
CA SER A 179 -10.83 -0.94 17.94
C SER A 179 -10.23 -1.15 19.33
N GLY A 180 -10.13 -0.07 20.13
CA GLY A 180 -9.66 -0.14 21.51
C GLY A 180 -10.60 -0.93 22.43
N MET A 181 -11.91 -0.82 22.24
CA MET A 181 -12.90 -1.61 22.96
C MET A 181 -12.81 -3.10 22.61
N ILE A 182 -12.73 -3.44 21.32
CA ILE A 182 -12.59 -4.83 20.87
C ILE A 182 -11.32 -5.46 21.44
N PHE A 183 -10.20 -4.75 21.43
CA PHE A 183 -8.92 -5.25 21.93
C PHE A 183 -8.95 -5.65 23.41
N LYS A 184 -9.73 -4.94 24.22
CA LYS A 184 -9.85 -5.20 25.67
C LYS A 184 -11.19 -5.82 26.09
N SER A 185 -12.03 -6.24 25.14
CA SER A 185 -13.36 -6.80 25.43
C SER A 185 -13.33 -7.99 26.38
N THR A 186 -12.29 -8.82 26.29
CA THR A 186 -12.12 -10.02 27.14
C THR A 186 -11.74 -9.72 28.59
N LYS A 187 -11.30 -8.49 28.90
CA LYS A 187 -10.83 -8.09 30.24
C LYS A 187 -11.89 -7.41 31.12
N GLY A 188 -13.12 -7.29 30.60
CA GLY A 188 -14.23 -6.66 31.31
C GLY A 188 -14.52 -5.22 30.83
N VAL A 189 -15.64 -4.66 31.30
CA VAL A 189 -16.18 -3.38 30.80
C VAL A 189 -15.29 -2.17 31.15
N LYS A 190 -14.76 -2.10 32.35
CA LYS A 190 -13.90 -0.98 32.78
C LYS A 190 -12.63 -0.84 31.90
N PRO A 191 -11.78 -1.89 31.76
CA PRO A 191 -10.59 -1.79 30.88
C PRO A 191 -10.95 -1.63 29.41
N MET A 192 -12.10 -2.14 28.96
CA MET A 192 -12.62 -1.96 27.61
C MET A 192 -12.87 -0.47 27.31
N MET A 193 -13.58 0.24 28.17
CA MET A 193 -13.88 1.67 28.01
C MET A 193 -12.62 2.54 28.08
N ILE A 194 -11.72 2.24 28.99
CA ILE A 194 -10.43 2.96 29.11
C ILE A 194 -9.60 2.77 27.85
N SER A 195 -9.49 1.54 27.35
CA SER A 195 -8.74 1.26 26.11
C SER A 195 -9.37 1.95 24.91
N GLY A 196 -10.69 1.93 24.77
CA GLY A 196 -11.41 2.65 23.72
C GLY A 196 -11.14 4.15 23.77
N GLY A 197 -11.18 4.75 24.95
CA GLY A 197 -10.87 6.18 25.15
C GLY A 197 -9.43 6.56 24.76
N ILE A 198 -8.45 5.74 25.16
CA ILE A 198 -7.04 5.97 24.82
C ILE A 198 -6.81 5.90 23.31
N VAL A 199 -7.32 4.86 22.65
CA VAL A 199 -7.14 4.69 21.19
C VAL A 199 -7.91 5.76 20.42
N ALA A 200 -9.12 6.13 20.86
CA ALA A 200 -9.89 7.23 20.26
C ALA A 200 -9.16 8.58 20.38
N SER A 201 -8.55 8.85 21.53
CA SER A 201 -7.76 10.08 21.74
C SER A 201 -6.52 10.10 20.85
N ALA A 202 -5.82 8.99 20.70
CA ALA A 202 -4.67 8.86 19.80
C ALA A 202 -5.08 9.04 18.33
N ALA A 203 -6.19 8.43 17.91
CA ALA A 203 -6.73 8.60 16.55
C ALA A 203 -7.18 10.05 16.29
N GLY A 204 -7.82 10.69 17.25
CA GLY A 204 -8.21 12.10 17.18
C GLY A 204 -7.01 13.03 17.06
N ALA A 205 -5.99 12.82 17.92
CA ALA A 205 -4.74 13.60 17.87
C ALA A 205 -4.04 13.44 16.51
N TRP A 206 -4.00 12.23 15.98
CA TRP A 206 -3.45 11.98 14.63
C TRP A 206 -4.25 12.68 13.52
N ALA A 207 -5.59 12.64 13.61
CA ALA A 207 -6.46 13.31 12.63
C ALA A 207 -6.26 14.83 12.65
N VAL A 208 -6.09 15.43 13.85
CA VAL A 208 -5.79 16.87 14.00
C VAL A 208 -4.39 17.18 13.47
N ALA A 209 -3.38 16.39 13.83
CA ALA A 209 -2.01 16.58 13.35
C ALA A 209 -1.93 16.54 11.83
N ARG A 210 -2.61 15.58 11.19
CA ARG A 210 -2.69 15.51 9.73
C ARG A 210 -3.33 16.75 9.11
N LYS A 211 -4.39 17.28 9.73
CA LYS A 211 -5.08 18.49 9.23
C LYS A 211 -4.24 19.76 9.37
N VAL A 212 -3.33 19.80 10.33
CA VAL A 212 -2.43 20.95 10.55
C VAL A 212 -1.23 20.90 9.62
N LEU A 213 -0.81 19.68 9.23
CA LEU A 213 0.37 19.47 8.36
C LEU A 213 0.04 19.53 6.85
N THR A 214 -1.25 19.47 6.48
CA THR A 214 -1.74 19.57 5.09
C THR A 214 -2.42 20.90 4.84
#